data_20939b50a27158db0f9d816deb50cef6
#
_entry.id   20939b50a27158db0f9d816deb50cef6
#
_cell.length_a   1.000
_cell.length_b   1.000
_cell.length_c   1.000
_cell.angle_alpha   90.00
_cell.angle_beta   90.00
_cell.angle_gamma   90.00
#
_symmetry.space_group_name_H-M   'P 1'
#
loop_
_entity.id
_entity.type
_entity.pdbx_description
1 polymer ?
#
loop_
_entity_poly.entity_id
_entity_poly.type
_entity_poly.pdbx_seq_one_letter_code
_entity_poly.pdbx_strand_id
1 'polypeptide(L)'
;MLKKRGRQERTPVKWMVIHGLIASALGIAAGLAIEWFPEQASTQAAPIDRLYDLLIWLSVPVFVTVMIIVIFSMVNFRMRPGEENLDGPPIHGNTKLEIIWTAIPAIILVALCTYSYIVLIDIEEAQANEMRIDVTGQQFAWTYEYPQPGGKPIKSNVLYLPKDRPVRFNVKALDVIHDFWVPAFRMKVDAVPGITTRYRVTPNRLGTYPVVCAELCGLGHSVMRSRVSVMAPAEFDAWIKKQKAPAAAAGGEGEASGAAVGGGDDKEAAAGGDDKAAGDAAKIDAKTLFSEGNGAATSCGACHTLADAGTSSQTGPELDKSLKGKDAAYVRA
;
A
#
# COMPACT_ATOMS: atom_id res chain seq x y z
N MET A 1 -8.02 -48.03 -47.03
CA MET A 1 -9.03 -46.99 -47.38
C MET A 1 -8.97 -45.90 -46.33
N LEU A 2 -8.25 -44.81 -46.58
CA LEU A 2 -8.17 -43.66 -45.67
C LEU A 2 -9.50 -42.90 -45.73
N LYS A 3 -10.29 -43.01 -44.67
CA LYS A 3 -11.53 -42.28 -44.49
C LYS A 3 -11.22 -40.79 -44.52
N LYS A 4 -11.66 -40.08 -45.57
CA LYS A 4 -11.53 -38.63 -45.72
C LYS A 4 -12.03 -38.00 -44.42
N ARG A 5 -11.13 -37.34 -43.66
CA ARG A 5 -11.48 -36.47 -42.55
C ARG A 5 -12.59 -35.50 -43.04
N GLY A 6 -13.74 -35.58 -42.41
CA GLY A 6 -14.81 -34.63 -42.66
C GLY A 6 -14.22 -33.20 -42.50
N ARG A 7 -14.54 -32.34 -43.44
CA ARG A 7 -14.11 -30.95 -43.47
C ARG A 7 -14.28 -30.35 -42.08
N GLN A 8 -13.18 -30.21 -41.37
CA GLN A 8 -13.17 -29.45 -40.13
C GLN A 8 -13.66 -28.07 -40.48
N GLU A 9 -14.89 -27.73 -40.07
CA GLU A 9 -15.42 -26.38 -40.29
C GLU A 9 -14.42 -25.42 -39.69
N ARG A 10 -13.73 -24.68 -40.56
CA ARG A 10 -12.82 -23.63 -40.13
C ARG A 10 -13.66 -22.63 -39.35
N THR A 11 -13.65 -22.73 -38.03
CA THR A 11 -14.13 -21.59 -37.24
C THR A 11 -13.36 -20.40 -37.76
N PRO A 12 -13.98 -19.48 -38.45
CA PRO A 12 -13.22 -18.56 -39.26
C PRO A 12 -12.40 -17.69 -38.31
N VAL A 13 -11.08 -17.63 -38.53
CA VAL A 13 -10.13 -16.79 -37.80
C VAL A 13 -10.70 -15.37 -37.63
N LYS A 14 -11.52 -14.91 -38.59
CA LYS A 14 -12.24 -13.64 -38.47
C LYS A 14 -13.07 -13.50 -37.18
N TRP A 15 -13.73 -14.58 -36.72
CA TRP A 15 -14.51 -14.54 -35.47
C TRP A 15 -13.63 -14.47 -34.25
N MET A 16 -12.48 -15.13 -34.24
CA MET A 16 -11.49 -15.01 -33.15
C MET A 16 -10.98 -13.56 -33.07
N VAL A 17 -10.68 -12.96 -34.23
CA VAL A 17 -10.24 -11.56 -34.27
C VAL A 17 -11.34 -10.61 -33.78
N ILE A 18 -12.59 -10.78 -34.27
CA ILE A 18 -13.73 -9.94 -33.85
C ILE A 18 -13.96 -10.03 -32.34
N HIS A 19 -14.05 -11.26 -31.80
CA HIS A 19 -14.23 -11.44 -30.35
C HIS A 19 -13.04 -10.90 -29.56
N GLY A 20 -11.81 -11.07 -30.07
CA GLY A 20 -10.60 -10.51 -29.48
C GLY A 20 -10.62 -8.98 -29.40
N LEU A 21 -11.01 -8.32 -30.47
CA LEU A 21 -11.13 -6.87 -30.50
C LEU A 21 -12.22 -6.36 -29.55
N ILE A 22 -13.40 -6.99 -29.57
CA ILE A 22 -14.51 -6.63 -28.67
C ILE A 22 -14.10 -6.86 -27.20
N ALA A 23 -13.55 -8.02 -26.86
CA ALA A 23 -13.13 -8.33 -25.51
C ALA A 23 -12.00 -7.41 -25.04
N SER A 24 -11.05 -7.06 -25.91
CA SER A 24 -9.99 -6.08 -25.59
C SER A 24 -10.56 -4.69 -25.34
N ALA A 25 -11.48 -4.24 -26.20
CA ALA A 25 -12.11 -2.93 -26.02
C ALA A 25 -12.92 -2.86 -24.72
N LEU A 26 -13.70 -3.90 -24.41
CA LEU A 26 -14.46 -3.99 -23.16
C LEU A 26 -13.54 -4.10 -21.94
N GLY A 27 -12.47 -4.88 -22.03
CA GLY A 27 -11.49 -5.02 -20.95
C GLY A 27 -10.76 -3.72 -20.67
N ILE A 28 -10.34 -2.98 -21.70
CA ILE A 28 -9.74 -1.65 -21.56
C ILE A 28 -10.76 -0.68 -20.93
N ALA A 29 -11.98 -0.63 -21.46
CA ALA A 29 -13.02 0.24 -20.93
C ALA A 29 -13.32 -0.04 -19.45
N ALA A 30 -13.42 -1.32 -19.07
CA ALA A 30 -13.58 -1.73 -17.68
C ALA A 30 -12.36 -1.33 -16.83
N GLY A 31 -11.14 -1.57 -17.32
CA GLY A 31 -9.92 -1.21 -16.62
C GLY A 31 -9.79 0.28 -16.33
N LEU A 32 -10.25 1.13 -17.27
CA LEU A 32 -10.24 2.59 -17.12
C LEU A 32 -11.42 3.12 -16.29
N ALA A 33 -12.52 2.37 -16.20
CA ALA A 33 -13.68 2.74 -15.39
C ALA A 33 -13.51 2.41 -13.90
N ILE A 34 -12.55 1.55 -13.56
CA ILE A 34 -12.27 1.18 -12.17
C ILE A 34 -11.30 2.19 -11.55
N GLU A 35 -11.68 2.73 -10.41
CA GLU A 35 -10.77 3.55 -9.59
C GLU A 35 -9.84 2.64 -8.79
N TRP A 36 -8.68 2.32 -9.37
CA TRP A 36 -7.69 1.40 -8.78
C TRP A 36 -7.01 1.95 -7.53
N PHE A 37 -6.96 3.25 -7.39
CA PHE A 37 -6.20 3.93 -6.37
C PHE A 37 -7.06 4.91 -5.59
N PRO A 38 -6.72 5.17 -4.32
CA PRO A 38 -7.33 6.25 -3.58
C PRO A 38 -7.01 7.61 -4.24
N GLU A 39 -7.67 8.65 -3.76
CA GLU A 39 -7.47 10.01 -4.23
C GLU A 39 -5.99 10.43 -4.19
N GLN A 40 -5.52 11.09 -5.26
CA GLN A 40 -4.13 11.57 -5.35
C GLN A 40 -3.88 12.70 -4.35
N ALA A 41 -2.78 12.64 -3.62
CA ALA A 41 -2.37 13.66 -2.66
C ALA A 41 -0.91 14.09 -2.79
N SER A 42 -0.24 13.74 -3.91
CA SER A 42 1.11 14.21 -4.23
C SER A 42 1.25 14.54 -5.70
N THR A 43 2.25 15.34 -6.04
CA THR A 43 2.59 15.66 -7.44
C THR A 43 3.11 14.43 -8.18
N GLN A 44 3.76 13.50 -7.49
CA GLN A 44 4.29 12.25 -8.02
C GLN A 44 3.20 11.24 -8.41
N ALA A 45 1.99 11.36 -7.84
CA ALA A 45 0.91 10.40 -8.08
C ALA A 45 0.44 10.40 -9.54
N ALA A 46 0.30 11.55 -10.17
CA ALA A 46 -0.22 11.66 -11.53
C ALA A 46 0.64 10.98 -12.61
N PRO A 47 1.97 11.13 -12.67
CA PRO A 47 2.78 10.39 -13.63
C PRO A 47 2.78 8.88 -13.38
N ILE A 48 2.70 8.43 -12.13
CA ILE A 48 2.61 7.01 -11.77
C ILE A 48 1.28 6.42 -12.26
N ASP A 49 0.15 7.09 -12.01
CA ASP A 49 -1.18 6.62 -12.45
C ASP A 49 -1.25 6.54 -13.99
N ARG A 50 -0.72 7.55 -14.71
CA ARG A 50 -0.65 7.49 -16.18
C ARG A 50 0.18 6.31 -16.70
N LEU A 51 1.29 5.99 -16.04
CA LEU A 51 2.08 4.80 -16.38
C LEU A 51 1.27 3.52 -16.16
N TYR A 52 0.54 3.43 -15.05
CA TYR A 52 -0.32 2.29 -14.75
C TYR A 52 -1.45 2.12 -15.80
N ASP A 53 -2.11 3.19 -16.18
CA ASP A 53 -3.13 3.16 -17.24
C ASP A 53 -2.55 2.66 -18.56
N LEU A 54 -1.36 3.14 -18.95
CA LEU A 54 -0.68 2.66 -20.15
C LEU A 54 -0.39 1.16 -20.09
N LEU A 55 0.03 0.64 -18.91
CA LEU A 55 0.26 -0.78 -18.72
C LEU A 55 -1.04 -1.60 -18.90
N ILE A 56 -2.17 -1.11 -18.39
CA ILE A 56 -3.49 -1.74 -18.63
C ILE A 56 -3.81 -1.76 -20.12
N TRP A 57 -3.66 -0.63 -20.81
CA TRP A 57 -3.94 -0.52 -22.22
C TRP A 57 -3.16 -1.52 -23.08
N LEU A 58 -1.92 -1.79 -22.72
CA LEU A 58 -1.05 -2.70 -23.47
C LEU A 58 -1.23 -4.16 -23.04
N SER A 59 -1.44 -4.43 -21.76
CA SER A 59 -1.54 -5.80 -21.24
C SER A 59 -2.86 -6.48 -21.55
N VAL A 60 -3.99 -5.74 -21.55
CA VAL A 60 -5.32 -6.32 -21.78
C VAL A 60 -5.43 -6.97 -23.18
N PRO A 61 -5.06 -6.32 -24.30
CA PRO A 61 -5.13 -6.97 -25.63
C PRO A 61 -4.22 -8.20 -25.74
N VAL A 62 -3.03 -8.17 -25.14
CA VAL A 62 -2.12 -9.30 -25.14
C VAL A 62 -2.73 -10.46 -24.36
N PHE A 63 -3.22 -10.22 -23.15
CA PHE A 63 -3.89 -11.23 -22.32
C PHE A 63 -5.10 -11.83 -23.04
N VAL A 64 -5.98 -11.00 -23.59
CA VAL A 64 -7.18 -11.43 -24.32
C VAL A 64 -6.79 -12.29 -25.52
N THR A 65 -5.78 -11.88 -26.30
CA THR A 65 -5.30 -12.65 -27.45
C THR A 65 -4.84 -14.04 -27.04
N VAL A 66 -4.01 -14.13 -26.00
CA VAL A 66 -3.52 -15.40 -25.47
C VAL A 66 -4.68 -16.28 -24.99
N MET A 67 -5.61 -15.71 -24.21
CA MET A 67 -6.77 -16.45 -23.71
C MET A 67 -7.68 -16.96 -24.81
N ILE A 68 -7.92 -16.19 -25.86
CA ILE A 68 -8.71 -16.64 -27.01
C ILE A 68 -8.03 -17.81 -27.72
N ILE A 69 -6.72 -17.72 -27.96
CA ILE A 69 -5.97 -18.79 -28.61
C ILE A 69 -6.02 -20.07 -27.75
N VAL A 70 -5.80 -19.94 -26.43
CA VAL A 70 -5.84 -21.08 -25.50
C VAL A 70 -7.23 -21.72 -25.48
N ILE A 71 -8.28 -20.92 -25.25
CA ILE A 71 -9.67 -21.43 -25.19
C ILE A 71 -10.05 -22.10 -26.52
N PHE A 72 -9.75 -21.43 -27.64
CA PHE A 72 -10.01 -21.99 -28.96
C PHE A 72 -9.31 -23.33 -29.16
N SER A 73 -8.03 -23.44 -28.78
CA SER A 73 -7.26 -24.68 -28.89
C SER A 73 -7.84 -25.79 -28.02
N MET A 74 -8.19 -25.48 -26.78
CA MET A 74 -8.80 -26.45 -25.85
C MET A 74 -10.14 -26.97 -26.32
N VAL A 75 -10.96 -26.13 -26.93
CA VAL A 75 -12.29 -26.52 -27.41
C VAL A 75 -12.21 -27.31 -28.73
N ASN A 76 -11.36 -26.87 -29.68
CA ASN A 76 -11.38 -27.40 -31.04
C ASN A 76 -10.36 -28.52 -31.29
N PHE A 77 -9.26 -28.58 -30.54
CA PHE A 77 -8.18 -29.52 -30.77
C PHE A 77 -8.04 -30.61 -29.70
N ARG A 78 -9.01 -30.69 -28.77
CA ARG A 78 -9.01 -31.81 -27.81
C ARG A 78 -9.21 -33.14 -28.53
N MET A 79 -8.49 -34.17 -28.08
CA MET A 79 -8.65 -35.53 -28.54
C MET A 79 -10.07 -36.03 -28.22
N ARG A 80 -10.67 -36.73 -29.19
CA ARG A 80 -11.99 -37.35 -29.02
C ARG A 80 -11.86 -38.87 -28.92
N PRO A 81 -12.81 -39.58 -28.31
CA PRO A 81 -12.81 -41.04 -28.28
C PRO A 81 -12.69 -41.61 -29.69
N GLY A 82 -11.72 -42.50 -29.90
CA GLY A 82 -11.40 -43.11 -31.20
C GLY A 82 -10.35 -42.34 -32.03
N GLU A 83 -9.77 -41.27 -31.50
CA GLU A 83 -8.70 -40.51 -32.16
C GLU A 83 -7.31 -40.72 -31.51
N GLU A 84 -7.18 -41.69 -30.58
CA GLU A 84 -5.99 -41.89 -29.75
C GLU A 84 -4.73 -42.26 -30.57
N ASN A 85 -4.93 -42.85 -31.78
CA ASN A 85 -3.84 -43.25 -32.67
C ASN A 85 -3.66 -42.29 -33.88
N LEU A 86 -4.23 -41.10 -33.83
CA LEU A 86 -4.07 -40.11 -34.88
C LEU A 86 -2.94 -39.13 -34.58
N ASP A 87 -1.89 -39.18 -35.39
CA ASP A 87 -0.82 -38.19 -35.31
C ASP A 87 -1.29 -36.81 -35.82
N GLY A 88 -0.76 -35.77 -35.20
CA GLY A 88 -0.98 -34.40 -35.67
C GLY A 88 -0.29 -34.12 -37.02
N PRO A 89 -0.60 -33.03 -37.71
CA PRO A 89 0.11 -32.66 -38.92
C PRO A 89 1.59 -32.40 -38.62
N PRO A 90 2.53 -32.79 -39.50
CA PRO A 90 3.97 -32.64 -39.28
C PRO A 90 4.39 -31.19 -39.53
N ILE A 91 4.05 -30.31 -38.58
CA ILE A 91 4.43 -28.88 -38.61
C ILE A 91 5.57 -28.71 -37.64
N HIS A 92 6.74 -28.26 -38.10
CA HIS A 92 7.96 -28.16 -37.31
C HIS A 92 8.36 -26.71 -36.97
N GLY A 93 7.68 -25.70 -37.51
CA GLY A 93 7.95 -24.29 -37.20
C GLY A 93 7.44 -23.35 -38.29
N ASN A 94 7.49 -22.05 -37.98
CA ASN A 94 7.26 -20.98 -38.93
C ASN A 94 8.11 -19.77 -38.55
N THR A 95 9.28 -19.67 -39.15
CA THR A 95 10.29 -18.62 -38.83
C THR A 95 9.72 -17.18 -38.88
N LYS A 96 8.82 -16.88 -39.84
CA LYS A 96 8.20 -15.55 -39.90
C LYS A 96 7.34 -15.28 -38.66
N LEU A 97 6.55 -16.25 -38.26
CA LEU A 97 5.69 -16.13 -37.06
C LEU A 97 6.55 -16.03 -35.79
N GLU A 98 7.63 -16.82 -35.71
CA GLU A 98 8.58 -16.79 -34.60
C GLU A 98 9.24 -15.41 -34.45
N ILE A 99 9.69 -14.82 -35.54
CA ILE A 99 10.25 -13.46 -35.55
C ILE A 99 9.20 -12.44 -35.08
N ILE A 100 7.96 -12.54 -35.57
CA ILE A 100 6.89 -11.58 -35.23
C ILE A 100 6.58 -11.65 -33.73
N TRP A 101 6.34 -12.86 -33.16
CA TRP A 101 5.98 -12.95 -31.74
C TRP A 101 7.13 -12.69 -30.78
N THR A 102 8.38 -12.69 -31.25
CA THR A 102 9.53 -12.27 -30.47
C THR A 102 9.77 -10.76 -30.58
N ALA A 103 9.72 -10.22 -31.78
CA ALA A 103 10.05 -8.81 -32.04
C ALA A 103 9.00 -7.85 -31.46
N ILE A 104 7.70 -8.14 -31.62
CA ILE A 104 6.63 -7.26 -31.12
C ILE A 104 6.69 -7.10 -29.59
N PRO A 105 6.71 -8.16 -28.77
CA PRO A 105 6.83 -8.01 -27.33
C PRO A 105 8.14 -7.36 -26.89
N ALA A 106 9.25 -7.67 -27.56
CA ALA A 106 10.53 -7.04 -27.26
C ALA A 106 10.51 -5.52 -27.48
N ILE A 107 9.92 -5.04 -28.57
CA ILE A 107 9.78 -3.61 -28.85
C ILE A 107 8.86 -2.95 -27.80
N ILE A 108 7.74 -3.57 -27.45
CA ILE A 108 6.82 -3.06 -26.44
C ILE A 108 7.54 -2.96 -25.09
N LEU A 109 8.29 -4.00 -24.67
CA LEU A 109 9.03 -3.99 -23.41
C LEU A 109 10.09 -2.89 -23.37
N VAL A 110 10.89 -2.73 -24.44
CA VAL A 110 11.89 -1.66 -24.52
C VAL A 110 11.25 -0.29 -24.40
N ALA A 111 10.14 -0.05 -25.09
CA ALA A 111 9.40 1.22 -25.01
C ALA A 111 8.85 1.48 -23.60
N LEU A 112 8.24 0.46 -22.96
CA LEU A 112 7.72 0.55 -21.62
C LEU A 112 8.81 0.78 -20.57
N CYS A 113 9.92 0.02 -20.66
CA CYS A 113 11.05 0.20 -19.74
C CYS A 113 11.66 1.61 -19.87
N THR A 114 11.79 2.11 -21.09
CA THR A 114 12.29 3.48 -21.32
C THR A 114 11.35 4.51 -20.70
N TYR A 115 10.05 4.41 -20.94
CA TYR A 115 9.08 5.34 -20.36
C TYR A 115 9.01 5.25 -18.85
N SER A 116 9.02 4.02 -18.28
CA SER A 116 9.05 3.80 -16.83
C SER A 116 10.29 4.41 -16.19
N TYR A 117 11.46 4.31 -16.87
CA TYR A 117 12.70 4.91 -16.41
C TYR A 117 12.64 6.45 -16.41
N ILE A 118 12.03 7.05 -17.44
CA ILE A 118 11.82 8.50 -17.49
C ILE A 118 10.92 8.95 -16.31
N VAL A 119 9.82 8.24 -16.07
CA VAL A 119 8.93 8.53 -14.93
C VAL A 119 9.66 8.37 -13.59
N LEU A 120 10.49 7.34 -13.44
CA LEU A 120 11.28 7.11 -12.23
C LEU A 120 12.23 8.27 -11.94
N ILE A 121 12.99 8.73 -12.94
CA ILE A 121 13.89 9.87 -12.77
C ILE A 121 13.13 11.14 -12.38
N ASP A 122 11.99 11.39 -13.03
CA ASP A 122 11.15 12.58 -12.75
C ASP A 122 10.65 12.60 -11.31
N ILE A 123 10.14 11.46 -10.81
CA ILE A 123 9.61 11.39 -9.42
C ILE A 123 10.71 11.37 -8.35
N GLU A 124 11.93 10.97 -8.70
CA GLU A 124 13.08 10.95 -7.78
C GLU A 124 13.93 12.22 -7.84
N GLU A 125 13.61 13.16 -8.75
CA GLU A 125 14.38 14.39 -8.90
C GLU A 125 14.43 15.20 -7.61
N ALA A 126 15.65 15.60 -7.20
CA ALA A 126 15.85 16.40 -6.01
C ALA A 126 15.36 17.83 -6.23
N GLN A 127 14.45 18.28 -5.38
CA GLN A 127 13.90 19.63 -5.45
C GLN A 127 14.69 20.60 -4.57
N ALA A 128 14.76 21.87 -4.98
CA ALA A 128 15.38 22.90 -4.15
C ALA A 128 14.59 23.06 -2.81
N ASN A 129 15.32 23.22 -1.72
CA ASN A 129 14.75 23.44 -0.39
C ASN A 129 13.87 22.30 0.14
N GLU A 130 14.19 21.06 -0.21
CA GLU A 130 13.51 19.88 0.35
C GLU A 130 13.54 19.91 1.89
N MET A 131 12.40 19.74 2.52
CA MET A 131 12.32 19.50 3.96
C MET A 131 12.70 18.05 4.24
N ARG A 132 13.69 17.85 5.13
CA ARG A 132 14.06 16.50 5.57
C ARG A 132 13.17 16.05 6.71
N ILE A 133 12.70 14.79 6.62
CA ILE A 133 12.05 14.06 7.72
C ILE A 133 12.68 12.68 7.80
N ASP A 134 13.10 12.28 9.00
CA ASP A 134 13.61 10.95 9.24
C ASP A 134 12.47 10.05 9.72
N VAL A 135 12.28 8.91 9.05
CA VAL A 135 11.23 7.92 9.34
C VAL A 135 11.88 6.66 9.87
N THR A 136 11.45 6.21 11.03
CA THR A 136 11.97 4.98 11.64
C THR A 136 10.82 4.01 11.84
N GLY A 137 10.96 2.81 11.24
CA GLY A 137 10.10 1.66 11.50
C GLY A 137 10.67 0.80 12.62
N GLN A 138 9.79 0.33 13.48
CA GLN A 138 10.07 -0.64 14.53
C GLN A 138 8.81 -1.44 14.81
N GLN A 139 8.89 -2.68 15.20
CA GLN A 139 7.74 -3.55 15.51
C GLN A 139 6.95 -3.00 16.72
N PHE A 140 5.70 -2.46 16.57
CA PHE A 140 4.96 -2.33 15.33
C PHE A 140 4.48 -0.88 15.17
N ALA A 141 5.40 0.06 15.07
CA ALA A 141 5.12 1.50 15.05
C ALA A 141 6.03 2.27 14.10
N TRP A 142 5.56 3.45 13.69
CA TRP A 142 6.31 4.43 12.94
C TRP A 142 6.64 5.62 13.82
N THR A 143 7.90 6.09 13.75
CA THR A 143 8.36 7.33 14.39
C THR A 143 8.86 8.29 13.34
N TYR A 144 8.40 9.53 13.40
CA TYR A 144 8.77 10.62 12.50
C TYR A 144 9.59 11.65 13.24
N GLU A 145 10.77 11.96 12.76
CA GLU A 145 11.66 12.94 13.33
C GLU A 145 11.87 14.12 12.37
N TYR A 146 11.63 15.32 12.89
CA TYR A 146 11.80 16.59 12.16
C TYR A 146 13.08 17.25 12.65
N PRO A 147 14.21 17.16 11.90
CA PRO A 147 15.47 17.79 12.31
C PRO A 147 15.33 19.28 12.52
N GLN A 148 15.94 19.79 13.58
CA GLN A 148 15.92 21.22 13.90
C GLN A 148 17.34 21.77 13.88
N PRO A 149 17.60 22.93 13.25
CA PRO A 149 18.90 23.58 13.30
C PRO A 149 19.32 23.87 14.76
N GLY A 150 20.46 23.36 15.19
CA GLY A 150 21.01 23.59 16.53
C GLY A 150 20.21 23.03 17.70
N GLY A 151 19.19 22.21 17.48
CA GLY A 151 18.32 21.65 18.52
C GLY A 151 18.08 20.14 18.40
N LYS A 152 17.35 19.60 19.37
CA LYS A 152 16.87 18.22 19.30
C LYS A 152 15.80 18.08 18.23
N PRO A 153 15.72 16.95 17.50
CA PRO A 153 14.63 16.73 16.54
C PRO A 153 13.29 16.65 17.27
N ILE A 154 12.25 17.16 16.59
CA ILE A 154 10.87 16.98 17.04
C ILE A 154 10.45 15.58 16.65
N LYS A 155 9.93 14.79 17.60
CA LYS A 155 9.44 13.43 17.36
C LYS A 155 7.92 13.39 17.38
N SER A 156 7.33 12.58 16.52
CA SER A 156 5.89 12.36 16.45
C SER A 156 5.58 10.96 15.94
N ASN A 157 4.44 10.39 16.38
CA ASN A 157 3.89 9.14 15.85
C ASN A 157 2.87 9.39 14.71
N VAL A 158 2.56 10.64 14.44
CA VAL A 158 1.76 11.11 13.30
C VAL A 158 2.65 11.93 12.38
N LEU A 159 2.60 11.64 11.09
CA LEU A 159 3.34 12.39 10.08
C LEU A 159 2.58 13.68 9.74
N TYR A 160 3.17 14.84 10.01
CA TYR A 160 2.62 16.14 9.63
C TYR A 160 3.41 16.70 8.45
N LEU A 161 2.73 17.13 7.40
CA LEU A 161 3.35 17.69 6.20
C LEU A 161 2.71 19.00 5.78
N PRO A 162 3.50 20.00 5.37
CA PRO A 162 2.95 21.21 4.74
C PRO A 162 2.58 20.90 3.28
N LYS A 163 1.43 21.42 2.84
CA LYS A 163 1.03 21.38 1.44
C LYS A 163 2.04 22.15 0.57
N ASP A 164 2.25 21.67 -0.67
CA ASP A 164 3.06 22.29 -1.74
C ASP A 164 4.54 22.51 -1.37
N ARG A 165 5.05 21.83 -0.34
CA ARG A 165 6.47 21.85 0.02
C ARG A 165 7.12 20.52 -0.26
N PRO A 166 8.22 20.46 -1.03
CA PRO A 166 8.96 19.23 -1.27
C PRO A 166 9.51 18.64 0.03
N VAL A 167 9.33 17.36 0.22
CA VAL A 167 9.80 16.60 1.38
C VAL A 167 10.65 15.43 0.92
N ARG A 168 11.79 15.26 1.59
CA ARG A 168 12.63 14.07 1.47
C ARG A 168 12.58 13.27 2.76
N PHE A 169 12.06 12.07 2.67
CA PHE A 169 12.14 11.10 3.75
C PHE A 169 13.46 10.34 3.70
N ASN A 170 14.10 10.17 4.86
CA ASN A 170 15.13 9.19 5.08
C ASN A 170 14.51 8.08 5.93
N VAL A 171 14.38 6.90 5.36
CA VAL A 171 13.61 5.80 5.94
C VAL A 171 14.57 4.70 6.38
N LYS A 172 14.40 4.20 7.60
CA LYS A 172 15.21 3.12 8.19
C LYS A 172 14.36 2.26 9.12
N ALA A 173 14.84 1.07 9.44
CA ALA A 173 14.29 0.22 10.48
C ALA A 173 15.31 -0.02 11.60
N LEU A 174 14.82 -0.32 12.80
CA LEU A 174 15.66 -0.66 13.97
C LEU A 174 15.80 -2.16 14.18
N ASP A 175 14.86 -2.95 13.67
CA ASP A 175 14.72 -4.38 13.97
C ASP A 175 14.66 -5.27 12.72
N VAL A 176 13.54 -5.29 12.02
CA VAL A 176 13.29 -6.09 10.81
C VAL A 176 12.97 -5.16 9.64
N ILE A 177 12.82 -5.73 8.44
CA ILE A 177 12.37 -4.96 7.28
C ILE A 177 10.89 -4.60 7.46
N HIS A 178 10.56 -3.33 7.18
CA HIS A 178 9.22 -2.80 7.02
C HIS A 178 9.15 -2.08 5.68
N ASP A 179 7.95 -1.77 5.18
CA ASP A 179 7.78 -0.90 4.01
C ASP A 179 6.91 0.29 4.37
N PHE A 180 7.48 1.49 4.21
CA PHE A 180 6.79 2.76 4.47
C PHE A 180 5.96 3.16 3.25
N TRP A 181 4.64 3.05 3.37
CA TRP A 181 3.71 3.30 2.29
C TRP A 181 2.59 4.26 2.67
N VAL A 182 2.43 5.30 1.85
CA VAL A 182 1.27 6.20 1.86
C VAL A 182 0.54 6.03 0.53
N PRO A 183 -0.56 5.25 0.47
CA PRO A 183 -1.25 4.93 -0.78
C PRO A 183 -1.65 6.17 -1.61
N ALA A 184 -2.07 7.26 -0.96
CA ALA A 184 -2.43 8.51 -1.61
C ALA A 184 -1.26 9.23 -2.30
N PHE A 185 -0.01 8.90 -1.94
CA PHE A 185 1.20 9.43 -2.58
C PHE A 185 1.73 8.53 -3.70
N ARG A 186 1.17 7.33 -3.89
CA ARG A 186 1.56 6.28 -4.85
C ARG A 186 2.93 5.66 -4.64
N MET A 187 3.73 6.21 -3.75
CA MET A 187 5.10 5.75 -3.55
C MET A 187 5.23 4.97 -2.24
N LYS A 188 6.06 3.96 -2.24
CA LYS A 188 6.45 3.19 -1.06
C LYS A 188 7.93 2.86 -1.12
N VAL A 189 8.53 2.65 0.03
CA VAL A 189 9.96 2.37 0.14
C VAL A 189 10.24 1.51 1.38
N ASP A 190 11.14 0.55 1.21
CA ASP A 190 11.56 -0.33 2.28
C ASP A 190 12.33 0.44 3.37
N ALA A 191 11.97 0.15 4.61
CA ALA A 191 12.72 0.51 5.81
C ALA A 191 13.59 -0.69 6.21
N VAL A 192 14.89 -0.62 5.93
CA VAL A 192 15.81 -1.74 6.08
C VAL A 192 16.77 -1.49 7.24
N PRO A 193 17.00 -2.47 8.15
CA PRO A 193 18.01 -2.35 9.20
C PRO A 193 19.41 -2.10 8.62
N GLY A 194 20.13 -1.11 9.16
CA GLY A 194 21.48 -0.77 8.73
C GLY A 194 21.58 0.03 7.44
N ILE A 195 20.47 0.26 6.74
CA ILE A 195 20.42 1.03 5.48
C ILE A 195 19.46 2.21 5.65
N THR A 196 19.79 3.36 5.05
CA THR A 196 18.87 4.49 4.95
C THR A 196 18.41 4.63 3.50
N THR A 197 17.17 4.29 3.25
CA THR A 197 16.52 4.49 1.96
C THR A 197 15.96 5.91 1.87
N ARG A 198 15.66 6.37 0.65
CA ARG A 198 15.18 7.73 0.40
C ARG A 198 13.90 7.69 -0.40
N TYR A 199 13.04 8.64 -0.08
CA TYR A 199 11.74 8.80 -0.71
C TYR A 199 11.41 10.28 -0.81
N ARG A 200 10.97 10.77 -1.97
CA ARG A 200 10.61 12.16 -2.19
C ARG A 200 9.14 12.31 -2.52
N VAL A 201 8.52 13.33 -1.96
CA VAL A 201 7.12 13.65 -2.22
C VAL A 201 6.87 15.14 -2.05
N THR A 202 6.01 15.69 -2.90
CA THR A 202 5.43 17.01 -2.70
C THR A 202 3.92 16.87 -2.48
N PRO A 203 3.43 16.94 -1.23
CA PRO A 203 2.01 16.87 -0.94
C PRO A 203 1.28 18.04 -1.60
N ASN A 204 0.24 17.76 -2.39
CA ASN A 204 -0.49 18.80 -3.12
C ASN A 204 -1.95 18.97 -2.69
N ARG A 205 -2.41 18.18 -1.70
CA ARG A 205 -3.80 18.17 -1.24
C ARG A 205 -3.89 18.08 0.26
N LEU A 206 -4.67 19.00 0.87
CA LEU A 206 -4.96 18.97 2.30
C LEU A 206 -5.78 17.74 2.66
N GLY A 207 -5.55 17.16 3.83
CA GLY A 207 -6.30 16.01 4.32
C GLY A 207 -5.48 15.09 5.20
N THR A 208 -6.12 14.02 5.66
CA THR A 208 -5.49 12.98 6.45
C THR A 208 -5.56 11.66 5.67
N TYR A 209 -4.41 11.03 5.50
CA TYR A 209 -4.27 9.81 4.70
C TYR A 209 -3.63 8.70 5.54
N PRO A 210 -3.94 7.43 5.28
CA PRO A 210 -3.34 6.32 5.99
C PRO A 210 -1.86 6.16 5.64
N VAL A 211 -1.08 5.78 6.65
CA VAL A 211 0.26 5.22 6.51
C VAL A 211 0.19 3.74 6.90
N VAL A 212 0.70 2.87 6.07
CA VAL A 212 0.64 1.41 6.27
C VAL A 212 2.03 0.81 6.14
N CYS A 213 2.31 -0.23 6.89
CA CYS A 213 3.43 -1.11 6.61
C CYS A 213 3.03 -2.08 5.49
N ALA A 214 3.79 -2.13 4.40
CA ALA A 214 3.51 -2.98 3.25
C ALA A 214 4.49 -4.16 3.09
N GLU A 215 5.35 -4.41 4.11
CA GLU A 215 6.24 -5.59 4.18
C GLU A 215 5.96 -6.37 5.47
N LEU A 216 5.83 -7.71 5.35
CA LEU A 216 5.53 -8.58 6.49
C LEU A 216 6.64 -8.51 7.54
N CYS A 217 6.37 -7.85 8.64
CA CYS A 217 7.34 -7.53 9.69
C CYS A 217 7.12 -8.29 11.01
N GLY A 218 6.17 -9.22 11.07
CA GLY A 218 5.85 -10.03 12.26
C GLY A 218 4.37 -10.05 12.59
N LEU A 219 4.00 -10.55 13.77
CA LEU A 219 2.61 -10.79 14.18
C LEU A 219 1.74 -9.53 14.18
N GLY A 220 2.30 -8.36 14.51
CA GLY A 220 1.60 -7.08 14.50
C GLY A 220 1.65 -6.33 13.18
N HIS A 221 2.07 -6.96 12.08
CA HIS A 221 2.17 -6.32 10.78
C HIS A 221 0.87 -5.62 10.33
N SER A 222 -0.26 -6.26 10.47
CA SER A 222 -1.56 -5.72 10.04
C SER A 222 -2.01 -4.48 10.82
N VAL A 223 -1.52 -4.31 12.04
CA VAL A 223 -1.83 -3.16 12.92
C VAL A 223 -0.72 -2.10 12.94
N MET A 224 0.40 -2.32 12.25
CA MET A 224 1.46 -1.32 12.11
C MET A 224 1.03 -0.22 11.15
N ARG A 225 0.20 0.68 11.66
CA ARG A 225 -0.43 1.77 10.92
C ARG A 225 -0.17 3.11 11.59
N SER A 226 -0.16 4.17 10.81
CA SER A 226 -0.13 5.55 11.24
C SER A 226 -0.96 6.39 10.28
N ARG A 227 -0.87 7.69 10.40
CA ARG A 227 -1.52 8.64 9.48
C ARG A 227 -0.58 9.77 9.11
N VAL A 228 -0.77 10.30 7.91
CA VAL A 228 -0.17 11.57 7.48
C VAL A 228 -1.25 12.63 7.44
N SER A 229 -0.99 13.77 8.07
CA SER A 229 -1.83 14.95 8.01
C SER A 229 -1.14 16.01 7.16
N VAL A 230 -1.69 16.26 5.97
CA VAL A 230 -1.24 17.35 5.09
C VAL A 230 -2.04 18.59 5.45
N MET A 231 -1.37 19.64 5.89
CA MET A 231 -1.97 20.87 6.40
C MET A 231 -1.47 22.11 5.65
N ALA A 232 -2.13 23.24 5.86
CA ALA A 232 -1.66 24.50 5.29
C ALA A 232 -0.26 24.85 5.83
N PRO A 233 0.63 25.47 5.03
CA PRO A 233 1.98 25.81 5.47
C PRO A 233 2.03 26.58 6.78
N ALA A 234 1.13 27.56 6.97
CA ALA A 234 1.06 28.34 8.19
C ALA A 234 0.69 27.51 9.44
N GLU A 235 -0.21 26.53 9.28
CA GLU A 235 -0.60 25.61 10.34
C GLU A 235 0.55 24.66 10.70
N PHE A 236 1.28 24.19 9.72
CA PHE A 236 2.47 23.38 9.92
C PHE A 236 3.55 24.15 10.68
N ASP A 237 3.82 25.40 10.29
CA ASP A 237 4.80 26.26 10.98
C ASP A 237 4.38 26.56 12.43
N ALA A 238 3.08 26.76 12.67
CA ALA A 238 2.54 26.92 14.02
C ALA A 238 2.71 25.64 14.85
N TRP A 239 2.45 24.47 14.25
CA TRP A 239 2.67 23.17 14.89
C TRP A 239 4.16 22.99 15.27
N ILE A 240 5.10 23.25 14.37
CA ILE A 240 6.54 23.19 14.64
C ILE A 240 6.94 24.14 15.80
N LYS A 241 6.41 25.37 15.81
CA LYS A 241 6.66 26.34 16.89
C LYS A 241 6.15 25.83 18.24
N LYS A 242 4.95 25.26 18.27
CA LYS A 242 4.36 24.67 19.49
C LYS A 242 5.21 23.52 20.04
N GLN A 243 5.78 22.68 19.17
CA GLN A 243 6.65 21.55 19.60
C GLN A 243 8.02 22.03 20.10
N LYS A 244 8.48 23.20 19.66
CA LYS A 244 9.77 23.79 20.11
C LYS A 244 9.65 24.57 21.43
N ALA A 245 8.45 24.98 21.81
CA ALA A 245 8.26 25.68 23.07
C ALA A 245 8.72 24.77 24.23
N PRO A 246 9.55 25.24 25.18
CA PRO A 246 9.91 24.45 26.33
C PRO A 246 8.63 24.05 27.06
N ALA A 247 8.60 22.84 27.61
CA ALA A 247 7.49 22.30 28.40
C ALA A 247 7.35 23.07 29.74
N ALA A 248 7.27 24.39 29.68
CA ALA A 248 6.96 25.27 30.81
C ALA A 248 5.45 25.50 30.80
N ALA A 249 4.77 24.89 31.78
CA ALA A 249 3.37 25.07 32.13
C ALA A 249 2.35 24.49 31.10
N ALA A 250 2.30 23.20 30.96
CA ALA A 250 1.11 22.50 30.52
C ALA A 250 0.67 21.48 31.57
N GLY A 251 0.29 21.98 32.74
CA GLY A 251 -0.76 21.35 33.54
C GLY A 251 -2.08 21.72 32.90
N GLY A 252 -2.62 20.90 32.00
CA GLY A 252 -3.86 21.19 31.30
C GLY A 252 -4.02 20.22 30.15
N GLU A 253 -4.78 19.17 30.40
CA GLU A 253 -5.65 18.42 29.51
C GLU A 253 -5.26 18.39 28.01
N GLY A 254 -4.53 17.35 27.63
CA GLY A 254 -4.38 16.98 26.23
C GLY A 254 -5.66 16.29 25.74
N GLU A 255 -6.58 17.04 25.17
CA GLU A 255 -7.69 16.48 24.37
C GLU A 255 -7.11 15.65 23.22
N ALA A 256 -7.17 14.36 23.38
CA ALA A 256 -7.05 13.43 22.25
C ALA A 256 -8.31 13.57 21.41
N SER A 257 -8.31 14.50 20.46
CA SER A 257 -9.31 14.56 19.40
C SER A 257 -9.21 13.30 18.54
N GLY A 258 -9.93 12.28 18.94
CA GLY A 258 -10.21 11.10 18.13
C GLY A 258 -11.24 11.46 17.06
N ALA A 259 -10.79 11.95 15.90
CA ALA A 259 -11.67 12.03 14.74
C ALA A 259 -11.86 10.61 14.19
N ALA A 260 -13.04 10.06 14.41
CA ALA A 260 -13.52 8.84 13.78
C ALA A 260 -13.50 9.02 12.26
N VAL A 261 -12.78 8.13 11.58
CA VAL A 261 -12.88 8.00 10.11
C VAL A 261 -14.17 7.25 9.83
N GLY A 262 -15.18 7.95 9.34
CA GLY A 262 -16.37 7.36 8.75
C GLY A 262 -16.01 6.60 7.48
N GLY A 263 -16.07 5.27 7.55
CA GLY A 263 -16.12 4.41 6.37
C GLY A 263 -17.55 4.41 5.84
N GLY A 264 -17.67 4.57 4.51
CA GLY A 264 -18.94 4.58 3.80
C GLY A 264 -19.66 3.24 3.84
N ASP A 265 -20.94 3.40 3.77
CA ASP A 265 -22.07 2.51 3.62
C ASP A 265 -21.83 1.07 3.12
N ASP A 266 -22.14 0.09 3.98
CA ASP A 266 -22.79 -1.12 3.58
C ASP A 266 -23.99 -1.37 4.53
N LYS A 267 -25.19 -1.28 3.94
CA LYS A 267 -26.44 -1.59 4.59
C LYS A 267 -26.60 -3.10 4.69
N GLU A 268 -26.76 -3.63 5.90
CA GLU A 268 -27.80 -4.67 6.15
C GLU A 268 -28.18 -4.78 7.63
N ALA A 269 -29.45 -4.56 7.81
CA ALA A 269 -30.46 -5.04 8.74
C ALA A 269 -30.19 -5.30 10.25
N ALA A 270 -30.88 -4.47 11.01
CA ALA A 270 -31.81 -4.77 12.10
C ALA A 270 -31.29 -5.35 13.43
N ALA A 271 -31.37 -4.57 14.48
CA ALA A 271 -32.31 -4.70 15.58
C ALA A 271 -31.92 -3.78 16.76
N GLY A 272 -32.90 -3.12 17.27
CA GLY A 272 -32.94 -2.06 18.24
C GLY A 272 -32.25 -2.30 19.59
N GLY A 273 -31.95 -1.19 20.23
CA GLY A 273 -31.49 -1.12 21.61
C GLY A 273 -31.04 0.27 22.00
N ASP A 274 -31.97 1.09 22.41
CA ASP A 274 -31.90 2.23 23.34
C ASP A 274 -30.67 3.15 23.39
N ASP A 275 -30.85 4.35 22.85
CA ASP A 275 -30.16 5.59 23.22
C ASP A 275 -30.30 5.88 24.71
N LYS A 276 -29.22 5.71 25.48
CA LYS A 276 -28.91 6.46 26.71
C LYS A 276 -27.52 6.14 27.19
N ALA A 277 -26.56 7.03 26.90
CA ALA A 277 -25.41 7.31 27.77
C ALA A 277 -24.46 8.33 27.12
N ALA A 278 -24.90 9.58 27.08
CA ALA A 278 -23.96 10.71 27.16
C ALA A 278 -23.82 11.02 28.65
N GLY A 279 -22.68 10.65 29.26
CA GLY A 279 -22.39 11.00 30.64
C GLY A 279 -21.64 9.90 31.36
N ASP A 280 -20.38 10.11 31.54
CA ASP A 280 -19.33 9.49 32.32
C ASP A 280 -18.21 8.93 31.42
N ALA A 281 -17.21 9.77 31.18
CA ALA A 281 -15.87 9.29 30.86
C ALA A 281 -15.35 8.59 32.13
N ALA A 282 -15.77 7.33 32.31
CA ALA A 282 -15.23 6.45 33.35
C ALA A 282 -13.70 6.45 33.18
N LYS A 283 -12.98 6.77 34.24
CA LYS A 283 -11.54 6.58 34.36
C LYS A 283 -11.27 5.10 34.09
N ILE A 284 -10.91 4.77 32.83
CA ILE A 284 -10.55 3.40 32.48
C ILE A 284 -9.29 3.09 33.30
N ASP A 285 -9.37 2.08 34.17
CA ASP A 285 -8.23 1.62 34.96
C ASP A 285 -7.10 1.16 34.01
N ALA A 286 -5.88 1.55 34.31
CA ALA A 286 -4.72 1.25 33.48
C ALA A 286 -4.52 -0.26 33.24
N LYS A 287 -4.90 -1.10 34.22
CA LYS A 287 -4.82 -2.56 34.10
C LYS A 287 -5.86 -3.07 33.09
N THR A 288 -7.09 -2.60 33.15
CA THR A 288 -8.15 -2.92 32.21
C THR A 288 -7.78 -2.45 30.81
N LEU A 289 -7.23 -1.24 30.66
CA LEU A 289 -6.75 -0.75 29.38
C LEU A 289 -5.63 -1.62 28.80
N PHE A 290 -4.72 -2.09 29.66
CA PHE A 290 -3.64 -2.98 29.25
C PHE A 290 -4.15 -4.37 28.85
N SER A 291 -5.05 -4.98 29.63
CA SER A 291 -5.54 -6.35 29.42
C SER A 291 -6.62 -6.46 28.36
N GLU A 292 -7.54 -5.50 28.27
CA GLU A 292 -8.76 -5.56 27.44
C GLU A 292 -8.73 -4.55 26.28
N GLY A 293 -7.91 -3.49 26.38
CA GLY A 293 -7.92 -2.37 25.43
C GLY A 293 -9.09 -1.42 25.69
N ASN A 294 -9.34 -0.52 24.73
CA ASN A 294 -10.42 0.47 24.83
C ASN A 294 -11.52 0.27 23.79
N GLY A 295 -11.63 -0.93 23.23
CA GLY A 295 -12.60 -1.24 22.17
C GLY A 295 -12.20 -0.76 20.76
N ALA A 296 -11.28 0.21 20.65
CA ALA A 296 -10.79 0.74 19.38
C ALA A 296 -9.36 0.29 19.05
N ALA A 297 -8.62 -0.23 20.04
CA ALA A 297 -7.25 -0.71 19.89
C ALA A 297 -7.08 -2.08 20.54
N THR A 298 -6.24 -2.92 19.94
CA THR A 298 -5.84 -4.21 20.52
C THR A 298 -5.16 -3.98 21.86
N SER A 299 -5.54 -4.75 22.88
CA SER A 299 -4.93 -4.66 24.22
C SER A 299 -3.44 -5.00 24.17
N CYS A 300 -2.65 -4.32 24.97
CA CYS A 300 -1.22 -4.64 25.13
C CYS A 300 -1.02 -6.06 25.68
N GLY A 301 -1.94 -6.51 26.54
CA GLY A 301 -1.97 -7.85 27.10
C GLY A 301 -2.18 -8.98 26.10
N ALA A 302 -2.68 -8.68 24.88
CA ALA A 302 -2.77 -9.66 23.81
C ALA A 302 -1.38 -10.15 23.35
N CYS A 303 -0.36 -9.34 23.50
CA CYS A 303 1.00 -9.66 23.08
C CYS A 303 2.00 -9.77 24.27
N HIS A 304 1.78 -9.03 25.35
CA HIS A 304 2.73 -8.92 26.45
C HIS A 304 2.22 -9.58 27.74
N THR A 305 3.15 -10.22 28.47
CA THR A 305 2.92 -10.65 29.83
C THR A 305 3.21 -9.49 30.79
N LEU A 306 2.25 -9.19 31.65
CA LEU A 306 2.38 -8.29 32.80
C LEU A 306 1.54 -8.88 33.95
N ALA A 307 2.21 -9.40 34.99
CA ALA A 307 1.55 -10.11 36.07
C ALA A 307 0.55 -9.22 36.82
N ASP A 308 0.87 -7.94 36.99
CA ASP A 308 0.01 -6.97 37.67
C ASP A 308 -1.29 -6.68 36.90
N ALA A 309 -1.29 -6.85 35.57
CA ALA A 309 -2.48 -6.76 34.72
C ALA A 309 -3.15 -8.12 34.42
N GLY A 310 -2.65 -9.21 35.01
CA GLY A 310 -3.22 -10.56 34.84
C GLY A 310 -3.06 -11.16 33.43
N THR A 311 -2.09 -10.68 32.65
CA THR A 311 -1.86 -11.16 31.27
C THR A 311 -0.72 -12.18 31.21
N SER A 312 -0.83 -13.19 30.32
CA SER A 312 0.15 -14.29 30.19
C SER A 312 0.54 -14.59 28.74
N SER A 313 0.44 -13.62 27.85
CA SER A 313 0.83 -13.79 26.45
C SER A 313 2.34 -14.00 26.29
N GLN A 314 2.73 -14.91 25.40
CA GLN A 314 4.15 -15.22 25.12
C GLN A 314 4.62 -14.62 23.78
N THR A 315 3.82 -13.77 23.17
CA THR A 315 4.11 -13.22 21.84
C THR A 315 5.11 -12.08 21.88
N GLY A 316 4.99 -11.21 22.89
CA GLY A 316 5.89 -10.09 23.13
C GLY A 316 6.78 -10.30 24.36
N PRO A 317 7.75 -9.40 24.61
CA PRO A 317 8.58 -9.45 25.81
C PRO A 317 7.75 -9.47 27.10
N GLU A 318 8.22 -10.22 28.09
CA GLU A 318 7.66 -10.23 29.44
C GLU A 318 8.00 -8.90 30.13
N LEU A 319 6.99 -8.06 30.35
CA LEU A 319 7.20 -6.69 30.84
C LEU A 319 7.66 -6.65 32.28
N ASP A 320 7.26 -7.62 33.11
CA ASP A 320 7.76 -7.75 34.47
C ASP A 320 9.30 -7.86 34.57
N LYS A 321 9.91 -8.51 33.57
CA LYS A 321 11.38 -8.59 33.46
C LYS A 321 11.97 -7.38 32.76
N SER A 322 11.38 -6.96 31.67
CA SER A 322 11.89 -5.89 30.80
C SER A 322 11.88 -4.52 31.48
N LEU A 323 10.90 -4.27 32.35
CA LEU A 323 10.73 -3.02 33.10
C LEU A 323 11.32 -3.04 34.50
N LYS A 324 11.86 -4.17 34.95
CA LYS A 324 12.46 -4.28 36.30
C LYS A 324 13.57 -3.26 36.47
N GLY A 325 13.42 -2.37 37.46
CA GLY A 325 14.38 -1.31 37.76
C GLY A 325 14.35 -0.10 36.82
N LYS A 326 13.35 -0.02 35.94
CA LYS A 326 13.08 1.15 35.10
C LYS A 326 12.08 2.06 35.78
N ASP A 327 12.31 3.37 35.69
CA ASP A 327 11.38 4.38 36.21
C ASP A 327 10.28 4.75 35.22
N ALA A 328 9.30 5.53 35.68
CA ALA A 328 8.19 5.99 34.83
C ALA A 328 8.66 6.89 33.67
N ALA A 329 9.82 7.54 33.78
CA ALA A 329 10.37 8.36 32.70
C ALA A 329 10.89 7.48 31.55
N TYR A 330 11.49 6.33 31.85
CA TYR A 330 11.94 5.37 30.88
C TYR A 330 10.77 4.78 30.06
N VAL A 331 9.63 4.53 30.71
CA VAL A 331 8.44 3.94 30.04
C VAL A 331 7.73 4.97 29.15
N ARG A 332 7.92 6.27 29.41
CA ARG A 332 7.34 7.37 28.63
C ARG A 332 8.22 7.88 27.48
N ALA A 333 9.48 7.46 27.42
CA ALA A 333 10.43 7.81 26.38
C ALA A 333 10.33 6.88 25.18
#